data_c97eeb1da86527929ec24c821582a89d
#
_entry.id   c97eeb1da86527929ec24c821582a89d
#
_cell.length_a   1.000
_cell.length_b   1.000
_cell.length_c   1.000
_cell.angle_alpha   90.00
_cell.angle_beta   90.00
_cell.angle_gamma   90.00
#
_symmetry.space_group_name_H-M   'P 1'
#
loop_
_entity.id
_entity.type
_entity.pdbx_description
1 polymer ?
#
loop_
_entity_poly.entity_id
_entity_poly.type
_entity_poly.pdbx_seq_one_letter_code
_entity_poly.pdbx_strand_id
1 'polypeptide(L)'
;SGKSAIGEMLSEKMGLPLSDTDKMIEKEVGKEIPQIFNDLGERYFRKVEEIVVARALDDTAHIISTGGGSILSSKTRSEIKYKSCSIWIQCDVNIVAKRVLNQEKRPLLNNKNILDTLINS
;
A
#
# COMPACT_ATOMS: atom_id res chain seq x y z
N SER A 1 -3.27 -15.09 -1.93
CA SER A 1 -4.07 -14.66 -0.79
C SER A 1 -5.02 -13.54 -1.19
N GLY A 2 -6.01 -13.28 -0.36
CA GLY A 2 -6.96 -12.21 -0.61
C GLY A 2 -6.33 -10.84 -0.75
N LYS A 3 -5.20 -10.65 -0.09
CA LYS A 3 -4.42 -9.42 -0.14
C LYS A 3 -4.02 -9.07 -1.58
N SER A 4 -3.38 -10.01 -2.25
CA SER A 4 -2.93 -9.80 -3.62
C SER A 4 -4.11 -9.63 -4.57
N ALA A 5 -5.16 -10.40 -4.35
CA ALA A 5 -6.33 -10.36 -5.22
C ALA A 5 -7.01 -8.98 -5.19
N ILE A 6 -7.16 -8.39 -4.01
CA ILE A 6 -7.78 -7.08 -3.89
C ILE A 6 -6.97 -6.02 -4.60
N GLY A 7 -5.66 -6.02 -4.40
CA GLY A 7 -4.79 -5.06 -5.07
C GLY A 7 -4.85 -5.18 -6.58
N GLU A 8 -4.81 -6.41 -7.07
CA GLU A 8 -4.87 -6.66 -8.50
C GLU A 8 -6.20 -6.22 -9.10
N MET A 9 -7.30 -6.50 -8.40
CA MET A 9 -8.62 -6.10 -8.88
C MET A 9 -8.76 -4.58 -8.96
N LEU A 10 -8.28 -3.87 -7.94
CA LEU A 10 -8.31 -2.41 -7.95
C LEU A 10 -7.42 -1.84 -9.04
N SER A 11 -6.24 -2.41 -9.21
CA SER A 11 -5.31 -1.99 -10.25
C SER A 11 -5.98 -2.08 -11.62
N GLU A 12 -6.65 -3.19 -11.88
CA GLU A 12 -7.33 -3.41 -13.14
C GLU A 12 -8.51 -2.46 -13.30
N LYS A 13 -9.34 -2.31 -12.25
CA LYS A 13 -10.52 -1.45 -12.32
C LYS A 13 -10.17 0.01 -12.52
N MET A 14 -9.10 0.47 -11.89
CA MET A 14 -8.70 1.87 -11.95
C MET A 14 -7.73 2.16 -13.09
N GLY A 15 -7.21 1.13 -13.73
CA GLY A 15 -6.23 1.32 -14.79
C GLY A 15 -4.92 1.87 -14.28
N LEU A 16 -4.52 1.52 -13.05
CA LEU A 16 -3.30 2.00 -12.43
C LEU A 16 -2.38 0.84 -12.12
N PRO A 17 -1.06 1.03 -12.21
CA PRO A 17 -0.14 -0.03 -11.85
C PRO A 17 -0.21 -0.36 -10.36
N LEU A 18 0.21 -1.55 -10.01
CA LEU A 18 0.21 -2.05 -8.64
C LEU A 18 1.63 -2.23 -8.13
N SER A 19 1.89 -1.74 -6.92
CA SER A 19 3.13 -2.01 -6.20
C SER A 19 2.79 -2.75 -4.91
N ASP A 20 3.59 -3.77 -4.58
CA ASP A 20 3.45 -4.52 -3.34
C ASP A 20 4.69 -4.25 -2.50
N THR A 21 4.51 -3.52 -1.40
CA THR A 21 5.66 -3.10 -0.59
C THR A 21 6.34 -4.26 0.10
N ASP A 22 5.61 -5.33 0.45
CA ASP A 22 6.26 -6.50 1.04
C ASP A 22 7.26 -7.12 0.07
N LYS A 23 6.88 -7.24 -1.19
CA LYS A 23 7.78 -7.75 -2.21
C LYS A 23 8.96 -6.81 -2.44
N MET A 24 8.71 -5.52 -2.39
CA MET A 24 9.78 -4.53 -2.54
C MET A 24 10.78 -4.62 -1.40
N ILE A 25 10.28 -4.83 -0.17
CA ILE A 25 11.15 -5.01 0.99
C ILE A 25 12.01 -6.26 0.84
N GLU A 26 11.40 -7.35 0.44
CA GLU A 26 12.13 -8.61 0.28
C GLU A 26 13.23 -8.47 -0.77
N LYS A 27 12.93 -7.78 -1.84
CA LYS A 27 13.92 -7.53 -2.88
C LYS A 27 15.05 -6.64 -2.38
N GLU A 28 14.70 -5.60 -1.62
CA GLU A 28 15.70 -4.66 -1.11
C GLU A 28 16.64 -5.33 -0.11
N VAL A 29 16.10 -6.14 0.81
CA VAL A 29 16.88 -6.79 1.85
C VAL A 29 17.53 -8.08 1.37
N GLY A 30 16.93 -8.74 0.40
CA GLY A 30 17.42 -10.02 -0.10
C GLY A 30 17.03 -11.20 0.77
N LYS A 31 15.97 -11.05 1.57
CA LYS A 31 15.47 -12.09 2.47
C LYS A 31 13.96 -12.06 2.47
N GLU A 32 13.35 -13.20 2.76
CA GLU A 32 11.90 -13.25 2.96
C GLU A 32 11.55 -12.57 4.28
N ILE A 33 10.33 -12.03 4.37
CA ILE A 33 9.91 -11.27 5.54
C ILE A 33 10.07 -12.02 6.85
N PRO A 34 9.62 -13.29 6.98
CA PRO A 34 9.85 -14.00 8.24
C PRO A 34 11.32 -14.08 8.61
N GLN A 35 12.19 -14.22 7.62
CA GLN A 35 13.62 -14.28 7.85
C GLN A 35 14.17 -12.93 8.30
N ILE A 36 13.63 -11.85 7.73
CA ILE A 36 14.02 -10.50 8.15
C ILE A 36 13.71 -10.29 9.62
N PHE A 37 12.49 -10.66 10.04
CA PHE A 37 12.13 -10.56 11.45
C PHE A 37 13.05 -11.40 12.34
N ASN A 38 13.36 -12.61 11.92
CA ASN A 38 14.17 -13.51 12.70
C ASN A 38 15.63 -13.06 12.79
N ASP A 39 16.20 -12.62 11.69
CA ASP A 39 17.62 -12.29 11.59
C ASP A 39 17.94 -10.85 11.99
N LEU A 40 17.05 -9.91 11.66
CA LEU A 40 17.33 -8.49 11.82
C LEU A 40 16.37 -7.78 12.77
N GLY A 41 15.26 -8.41 13.10
CA GLY A 41 14.32 -7.89 14.08
C GLY A 41 13.25 -6.98 13.52
N GLU A 42 12.19 -6.78 14.30
CA GLU A 42 11.05 -6.00 13.90
C GLU A 42 11.41 -4.53 13.65
N ARG A 43 12.25 -3.96 14.50
CA ARG A 43 12.62 -2.55 14.35
C ARG A 43 13.28 -2.29 13.01
N TYR A 44 14.18 -3.20 12.60
CA TYR A 44 14.82 -3.08 11.28
C TYR A 44 13.79 -3.16 10.17
N PHE A 45 12.90 -4.14 10.25
CA PHE A 45 11.85 -4.31 9.27
C PHE A 45 11.01 -3.05 9.14
N ARG A 46 10.59 -2.47 10.27
CA ARG A 46 9.74 -1.27 10.25
C ARG A 46 10.44 -0.08 9.63
N LYS A 47 11.74 0.06 9.85
CA LYS A 47 12.50 1.13 9.22
C LYS A 47 12.58 0.97 7.71
N VAL A 48 12.86 -0.24 7.25
CA VAL A 48 12.90 -0.51 5.82
C VAL A 48 11.51 -0.31 5.21
N GLU A 49 10.48 -0.77 5.91
CA GLU A 49 9.11 -0.60 5.45
C GLU A 49 8.76 0.88 5.25
N GLU A 50 9.12 1.74 6.20
CA GLU A 50 8.86 3.17 6.07
C GLU A 50 9.54 3.76 4.85
N ILE A 51 10.77 3.37 4.60
CA ILE A 51 11.53 3.86 3.45
C ILE A 51 10.89 3.38 2.15
N VAL A 52 10.54 2.11 2.09
CA VAL A 52 9.96 1.53 0.89
C VAL A 52 8.59 2.13 0.59
N VAL A 53 7.75 2.30 1.61
CA VAL A 53 6.43 2.90 1.42
C VAL A 53 6.58 4.36 0.95
N ALA A 54 7.47 5.13 1.58
CA ALA A 54 7.69 6.51 1.18
C ALA A 54 8.13 6.60 -0.28
N ARG A 55 9.01 5.69 -0.69
CA ARG A 55 9.49 5.65 -2.08
C ARG A 55 8.36 5.32 -3.04
N ALA A 56 7.51 4.38 -2.67
CA ALA A 56 6.36 4.02 -3.49
C ALA A 56 5.38 5.18 -3.60
N LEU A 57 5.19 5.93 -2.53
CA LEU A 57 4.29 7.08 -2.52
C LEU A 57 4.80 8.25 -3.36
N ASP A 58 6.09 8.31 -3.62
CA ASP A 58 6.67 9.36 -4.45
C ASP A 58 6.50 9.11 -5.94
N ASP A 59 6.13 7.90 -6.29
CA ASP A 59 5.97 7.52 -7.68
C ASP A 59 4.69 8.12 -8.26
N THR A 60 4.47 7.90 -9.56
CA THR A 60 3.27 8.38 -10.24
C THR A 60 2.03 7.70 -9.66
N ALA A 61 0.85 8.16 -10.09
CA ALA A 61 -0.41 7.59 -9.61
C ALA A 61 -0.43 6.07 -9.77
N HIS A 62 -0.69 5.35 -8.70
CA HIS A 62 -0.74 3.89 -8.73
C HIS A 62 -1.36 3.34 -7.45
N ILE A 63 -1.57 2.03 -7.43
CA ILE A 63 -2.09 1.31 -6.28
C ILE A 63 -0.91 0.74 -5.50
N ILE A 64 -0.92 0.90 -4.18
CA ILE A 64 0.13 0.39 -3.33
C ILE A 64 -0.50 -0.54 -2.30
N SER A 65 -0.08 -1.80 -2.30
CA SER A 65 -0.50 -2.76 -1.30
C SER A 65 0.58 -2.82 -0.23
N THR A 66 0.21 -2.53 1.01
CA THR A 66 1.16 -2.51 2.13
C THR A 66 0.76 -3.55 3.17
N GLY A 67 1.70 -3.93 4.03
CA GLY A 67 1.39 -4.77 5.16
C GLY A 67 0.48 -4.05 6.16
N GLY A 68 -0.33 -4.81 6.90
CA GLY A 68 -1.30 -4.22 7.82
C GLY A 68 -0.69 -3.32 8.88
N GLY A 69 0.54 -3.60 9.29
CA GLY A 69 1.20 -2.82 10.33
C GLY A 69 1.82 -1.51 9.86
N SER A 70 1.92 -1.28 8.55
CA SER A 70 2.60 -0.09 8.05
C SER A 70 1.88 1.21 8.44
N ILE A 71 0.56 1.16 8.57
CA ILE A 71 -0.23 2.35 8.93
C ILE A 71 -0.06 2.75 10.39
N LEU A 72 0.56 1.89 11.21
CA LEU A 72 0.86 2.24 12.59
C LEU A 72 1.96 3.29 12.69
N SER A 73 2.78 3.42 11.66
CA SER A 73 3.83 4.43 11.61
C SER A 73 3.22 5.82 11.40
N SER A 74 3.53 6.74 12.31
CA SER A 74 3.07 8.12 12.16
C SER A 74 3.69 8.78 10.93
N LYS A 75 4.92 8.40 10.61
CA LYS A 75 5.59 8.90 9.41
C LYS A 75 4.85 8.47 8.15
N THR A 76 4.48 7.20 8.09
CA THR A 76 3.73 6.68 6.95
C THR A 76 2.38 7.38 6.81
N ARG A 77 1.66 7.55 7.92
CA ARG A 77 0.38 8.26 7.89
C ARG A 77 0.53 9.68 7.39
N SER A 78 1.57 10.38 7.84
CA SER A 78 1.85 11.74 7.39
C SER A 78 2.16 11.79 5.90
N GLU A 79 2.94 10.84 5.41
CA GLU A 79 3.27 10.78 3.99
C GLU A 79 2.03 10.55 3.13
N ILE A 80 1.16 9.65 3.56
CA ILE A 80 -0.08 9.40 2.84
C ILE A 80 -0.93 10.65 2.77
N LYS A 81 -1.09 11.33 3.91
CA LYS A 81 -1.87 12.55 3.97
C LYS A 81 -1.27 13.65 3.10
N TYR A 82 0.04 13.81 3.18
CA TYR A 82 0.75 14.84 2.41
C TYR A 82 0.64 14.61 0.91
N LYS A 83 0.66 13.37 0.49
CA LYS A 83 0.60 13.01 -0.93
C LYS A 83 -0.82 12.95 -1.47
N SER A 84 -1.81 13.31 -0.67
CA SER A 84 -3.22 13.31 -1.07
C SER A 84 -3.68 11.94 -1.55
N CYS A 85 -3.36 10.91 -0.79
CA CYS A 85 -3.73 9.53 -1.10
C CYS A 85 -4.99 9.12 -0.38
N SER A 86 -5.71 8.16 -0.96
CA SER A 86 -6.80 7.47 -0.27
C SER A 86 -6.29 6.15 0.24
N ILE A 87 -6.80 5.72 1.39
CA ILE A 87 -6.39 4.45 1.97
C ILE A 87 -7.63 3.64 2.35
N TRP A 88 -7.57 2.36 2.05
CA TRP A 88 -8.60 1.39 2.46
C TRP A 88 -7.92 0.32 3.28
N ILE A 89 -8.53 -0.03 4.42
CA ILE A 89 -7.96 -0.98 5.34
C ILE A 89 -8.76 -2.26 5.30
N GLN A 90 -8.05 -3.37 5.20
CA GLN A 90 -8.62 -4.69 5.35
C GLN A 90 -7.71 -5.48 6.27
N CYS A 91 -8.25 -6.55 6.85
CA CYS A 91 -7.65 -7.31 7.93
C CYS A 91 -6.11 -7.27 8.01
N ASP A 92 -5.42 -7.72 6.99
CA ASP A 92 -3.96 -7.81 7.02
C ASP A 92 -3.28 -6.94 5.98
N VAL A 93 -4.03 -6.00 5.38
CA VAL A 93 -3.50 -5.23 4.28
C VAL A 93 -4.08 -3.83 4.26
N ASN A 94 -3.28 -2.88 3.84
CA ASN A 94 -3.73 -1.53 3.53
C ASN A 94 -3.53 -1.32 2.04
N ILE A 95 -4.56 -0.81 1.38
CA ILE A 95 -4.49 -0.48 -0.04
C ILE A 95 -4.46 1.04 -0.14
N VAL A 96 -3.40 1.56 -0.71
CA VAL A 96 -3.23 3.00 -0.87
C VAL A 96 -3.33 3.32 -2.35
N ALA A 97 -4.26 4.20 -2.69
CA ALA A 97 -4.40 4.67 -4.06
C ALA A 97 -3.94 6.11 -4.13
N LYS A 98 -2.87 6.34 -4.85
CA LYS A 98 -2.33 7.66 -5.07
C LYS A 98 -2.78 8.16 -6.44
N ARG A 99 -3.19 9.42 -6.50
CA ARG A 99 -3.62 10.04 -7.74
C ARG A 99 -2.85 11.31 -7.99
N VAL A 100 -2.76 11.70 -9.25
CA VAL A 100 -2.21 13.00 -9.60
C VAL A 100 -3.16 14.09 -9.11
N LEU A 101 -2.60 15.26 -8.80
CA LEU A 101 -3.35 16.32 -8.16
C LEU A 101 -4.59 16.79 -8.90
N ASN A 102 -4.55 16.78 -10.20
CA ASN A 102 -5.69 17.25 -10.99
C ASN A 102 -6.78 16.18 -11.17
N GLN A 103 -6.61 15.02 -10.56
CA GLN A 103 -7.65 14.01 -10.52
C GLN A 103 -8.68 14.42 -9.47
N GLU A 104 -9.93 14.35 -9.83
CA GLU A 104 -10.98 14.78 -8.95
C GLU A 104 -11.19 13.83 -7.77
N LYS A 105 -11.72 14.38 -6.69
CA LYS A 105 -12.09 13.57 -5.53
C LYS A 105 -13.16 12.54 -5.85
N ARG A 106 -13.98 12.88 -6.81
CA ARG A 106 -15.08 12.05 -7.24
C ARG A 106 -14.67 10.62 -7.61
N PRO A 107 -13.62 10.41 -8.40
CA PRO A 107 -13.16 9.05 -8.67
C PRO A 107 -12.73 8.31 -7.40
N LEU A 108 -12.19 9.02 -6.42
CA LEU A 108 -11.77 8.38 -5.17
C LEU A 108 -12.96 7.83 -4.41
N LEU A 109 -14.07 8.56 -4.37
CA LEU A 109 -15.28 8.09 -3.72
C LEU A 109 -15.84 6.87 -4.42
N ASN A 110 -15.85 6.89 -5.75
CA ASN A 110 -16.31 5.76 -6.53
C ASN A 110 -15.41 4.54 -6.32
N ASN A 111 -14.12 4.77 -6.20
CA ASN A 111 -13.16 3.69 -5.99
C ASN A 111 -13.35 3.04 -4.63
N LYS A 112 -13.72 3.81 -3.62
CA LYS A 112 -14.03 3.27 -2.31
C LYS A 112 -15.24 2.35 -2.39
N ASN A 113 -16.26 2.74 -3.14
CA ASN A 113 -17.44 1.92 -3.32
C ASN A 113 -17.09 0.61 -4.05
N ILE A 114 -16.21 0.69 -5.02
CA ILE A 114 -15.73 -0.49 -5.72
C ILE A 114 -15.04 -1.44 -4.76
N LEU A 115 -14.16 -0.92 -3.92
CA LEU A 115 -13.46 -1.73 -2.94
C LEU A 115 -14.44 -2.41 -1.98
N ASP A 116 -15.39 -1.64 -1.45
CA ASP A 116 -16.41 -2.19 -0.54
C ASP A 116 -17.19 -3.31 -1.21
N THR A 117 -17.54 -3.12 -2.47
CA THR A 117 -18.26 -4.14 -3.23
C THR A 117 -17.42 -5.41 -3.36
N LEU A 118 -16.14 -5.26 -3.67
CA LEU A 118 -15.25 -6.40 -3.84
C LEU A 118 -15.04 -7.16 -2.53
N ILE A 119 -14.95 -6.43 -1.42
CA ILE A 119 -14.75 -7.05 -0.11
C ILE A 119 -15.99 -7.82 0.29
N ASN A 120 -17.17 -7.30 -0.01
CA ASN A 120 -18.44 -7.89 0.42
C ASN A 120 -18.96 -8.95 -0.54
N SER A 121 -18.32 -9.13 -1.66
CA SER A 121 -18.71 -10.17 -2.59
C SER A 121 -17.78 -11.35 -2.51
#